data_bf451b325ff24317ec74a04f075bc1cc
#
_entry.id   bf451b325ff24317ec74a04f075bc1cc
#
_cell.length_a   1.000
_cell.length_b   1.000
_cell.length_c   1.000
_cell.angle_alpha   90.00
_cell.angle_beta   90.00
_cell.angle_gamma   90.00
#
_symmetry.space_group_name_H-M   'P 1'
#
loop_
_entity.id
_entity.type
_entity.pdbx_description
1 polymer ?
#
loop_
_entity_poly.entity_id
_entity_poly.type
_entity_poly.pdbx_seq_one_letter_code
_entity_poly.pdbx_strand_id
1 'polypeptide(L)'
;MKLPEISVKRPVMTLMVFLAVLVIGSISFRSLKLDLLPRIEPPVITVITPWPGASASDVEQRITKVMENSLSMLEGVDDLISRSLDNISVVSVKFKWGVDLDVRAGDVRDAVNFAKRELPSDAEESVVLRITSGTVPVVEVALTAERSYQGLYHFVDKNVVEELSRVPGVGQVLIFGGVAREIQVLLDADRLEAYG
;
A
#
# COMPACT_ATOMS: atom_id res chain seq x y z
N MET A 1 18.58 45.01 -31.59
CA MET A 1 18.37 44.13 -32.77
C MET A 1 17.15 43.29 -32.48
N LYS A 2 16.13 43.34 -33.33
CA LYS A 2 14.92 42.54 -33.15
C LYS A 2 15.14 41.15 -33.75
N LEU A 3 14.71 40.09 -33.05
CA LEU A 3 14.84 38.69 -33.48
C LEU A 3 14.56 38.45 -34.98
N PRO A 4 13.52 39.06 -35.59
CA PRO A 4 13.22 38.88 -37.01
C PRO A 4 14.33 39.42 -37.95
N GLU A 5 15.02 40.47 -37.59
CA GLU A 5 16.12 41.04 -38.43
C GLU A 5 17.33 40.09 -38.47
N ILE A 6 17.62 39.39 -37.35
CA ILE A 6 18.72 38.43 -37.28
C ILE A 6 18.40 37.21 -38.14
N SER A 7 17.14 36.76 -38.08
CA SER A 7 16.67 35.57 -38.84
C SER A 7 16.78 35.77 -40.34
N VAL A 8 16.40 36.96 -40.83
CA VAL A 8 16.48 37.28 -42.27
C VAL A 8 17.92 37.52 -42.74
N LYS A 9 18.76 38.15 -41.91
CA LYS A 9 20.17 38.42 -42.25
C LYS A 9 21.07 37.18 -42.17
N ARG A 10 20.68 36.15 -41.43
CA ARG A 10 21.49 34.92 -41.27
C ARG A 10 20.62 33.65 -41.43
N PRO A 11 20.16 33.33 -42.64
CA PRO A 11 19.20 32.23 -42.86
C PRO A 11 19.75 30.86 -42.46
N VAL A 12 21.05 30.60 -42.66
CA VAL A 12 21.69 29.33 -42.28
C VAL A 12 21.69 29.13 -40.75
N MET A 13 21.97 30.20 -39.99
CA MET A 13 21.93 30.15 -38.55
C MET A 13 20.51 29.83 -38.02
N THR A 14 19.54 30.48 -38.64
CA THR A 14 18.12 30.26 -38.30
C THR A 14 17.71 28.82 -38.58
N LEU A 15 18.06 28.28 -39.75
CA LEU A 15 17.79 26.90 -40.14
C LEU A 15 18.42 25.89 -39.14
N MET A 16 19.67 26.13 -38.75
CA MET A 16 20.39 25.25 -37.80
C MET A 16 19.73 25.27 -36.40
N VAL A 17 19.26 26.44 -35.94
CA VAL A 17 18.53 26.53 -34.66
C VAL A 17 17.22 25.75 -34.73
N PHE A 18 16.44 25.92 -35.80
CA PHE A 18 15.19 25.16 -35.99
C PHE A 18 15.45 23.65 -36.06
N LEU A 19 16.49 23.23 -36.75
CA LEU A 19 16.86 21.82 -36.87
C LEU A 19 17.30 21.25 -35.54
N ALA A 20 18.07 22.00 -34.72
CA ALA A 20 18.44 21.61 -33.36
C ALA A 20 17.20 21.46 -32.48
N VAL A 21 16.25 22.38 -32.52
CA VAL A 21 15.00 22.29 -31.76
C VAL A 21 14.17 21.08 -32.20
N LEU A 22 14.08 20.79 -33.50
CA LEU A 22 13.40 19.61 -34.02
C LEU A 22 14.04 18.30 -33.53
N VAL A 23 15.37 18.21 -33.54
CA VAL A 23 16.10 17.02 -33.09
C VAL A 23 15.87 16.81 -31.57
N ILE A 24 16.07 17.88 -30.78
CA ILE A 24 15.86 17.82 -29.33
C ILE A 24 14.40 17.48 -29.01
N GLY A 25 13.45 18.10 -29.71
CA GLY A 25 12.02 17.82 -29.56
C GLY A 25 11.67 16.37 -29.90
N SER A 26 12.23 15.81 -30.95
CA SER A 26 12.02 14.41 -31.33
C SER A 26 12.59 13.43 -30.31
N ILE A 27 13.76 13.71 -29.76
CA ILE A 27 14.37 12.88 -28.69
C ILE A 27 13.51 12.97 -27.43
N SER A 28 13.13 14.16 -27.02
CA SER A 28 12.27 14.37 -25.84
C SER A 28 10.91 13.70 -26.00
N PHE A 29 10.31 13.76 -27.18
CA PHE A 29 9.03 13.11 -27.46
C PHE A 29 9.11 11.59 -27.33
N ARG A 30 10.20 10.97 -27.78
CA ARG A 30 10.41 9.52 -27.66
C ARG A 30 10.69 9.08 -26.22
N SER A 31 11.18 9.97 -25.37
CA SER A 31 11.46 9.69 -23.96
C SER A 31 10.27 9.95 -23.03
N LEU A 32 9.15 10.50 -23.56
CA LEU A 32 7.93 10.67 -22.78
C LEU A 32 7.38 9.30 -22.40
N LYS A 33 7.28 9.06 -21.10
CA LYS A 33 6.60 7.89 -20.57
C LYS A 33 5.09 8.15 -20.60
N LEU A 34 4.37 7.24 -21.24
CA LEU A 34 2.90 7.24 -21.24
C LEU A 34 2.44 6.50 -19.99
N ASP A 35 1.91 7.22 -19.00
CA ASP A 35 1.19 6.63 -17.91
C ASP A 35 -0.28 6.43 -18.34
N LEU A 36 -0.79 5.21 -18.23
CA LEU A 36 -2.17 4.86 -18.60
C LEU A 36 -3.21 5.53 -17.69
N LEU A 37 -2.85 5.82 -16.45
CA LEU A 37 -3.72 6.46 -15.47
C LEU A 37 -3.00 7.66 -14.87
N PRO A 38 -3.70 8.77 -14.67
CA PRO A 38 -3.14 9.89 -13.92
C PRO A 38 -2.80 9.39 -12.51
N ARG A 39 -1.67 9.82 -11.97
CA ARG A 39 -1.27 9.52 -10.58
C ARG A 39 -2.17 10.30 -9.63
N ILE A 40 -3.39 9.80 -9.45
CA ILE A 40 -4.30 10.31 -8.44
C ILE A 40 -4.06 9.47 -7.18
N GLU A 41 -3.34 10.01 -6.24
CA GLU A 41 -3.18 9.40 -4.92
C GLU A 41 -4.28 9.94 -4.01
N PRO A 42 -5.31 9.13 -3.70
CA PRO A 42 -6.32 9.56 -2.75
C PRO A 42 -5.65 9.77 -1.39
N PRO A 43 -5.91 10.89 -0.70
CA PRO A 43 -5.28 11.19 0.58
C PRO A 43 -5.91 10.35 1.71
N VAL A 44 -5.74 9.03 1.64
CA VAL A 44 -6.31 8.07 2.60
C VAL A 44 -5.21 7.25 3.25
N ILE A 45 -5.26 7.20 4.58
CA ILE A 45 -4.41 6.33 5.41
C ILE A 45 -5.33 5.37 6.16
N THR A 46 -5.05 4.09 6.09
CA THR A 46 -5.84 3.04 6.73
C THR A 46 -5.06 2.40 7.87
N VAL A 47 -5.70 2.32 9.02
CA VAL A 47 -5.19 1.62 10.21
C VAL A 47 -5.94 0.31 10.36
N ILE A 48 -5.21 -0.78 10.44
CA ILE A 48 -5.76 -2.14 10.63
C ILE A 48 -5.26 -2.65 11.97
N THR A 49 -6.20 -3.05 12.83
CA THR A 49 -5.88 -3.62 14.15
C THR A 49 -6.52 -5.00 14.27
N PRO A 50 -5.74 -6.09 14.20
CA PRO A 50 -6.25 -7.43 14.44
C PRO A 50 -6.51 -7.68 15.93
N TRP A 51 -7.58 -8.43 16.22
CA TRP A 51 -7.88 -8.91 17.57
C TRP A 51 -8.51 -10.29 17.49
N PRO A 52 -7.69 -11.35 17.42
CA PRO A 52 -8.15 -12.72 17.26
C PRO A 52 -9.09 -13.15 18.40
N GLY A 53 -10.19 -13.82 18.05
CA GLY A 53 -11.19 -14.32 19.00
C GLY A 53 -12.25 -13.30 19.42
N ALA A 54 -12.16 -12.05 19.01
CA ALA A 54 -13.14 -11.03 19.35
C ALA A 54 -14.31 -10.97 18.33
N SER A 55 -15.52 -10.73 18.84
CA SER A 55 -16.68 -10.46 18.00
C SER A 55 -16.62 -9.05 17.38
N ALA A 56 -17.33 -8.82 16.27
CA ALA A 56 -17.40 -7.51 15.64
C ALA A 56 -17.90 -6.40 16.61
N SER A 57 -18.81 -6.75 17.54
CA SER A 57 -19.30 -5.82 18.57
C SER A 57 -18.23 -5.45 19.59
N ASP A 58 -17.42 -6.42 20.02
CA ASP A 58 -16.31 -6.15 20.95
C ASP A 58 -15.22 -5.32 20.27
N VAL A 59 -14.88 -5.68 19.02
CA VAL A 59 -13.94 -4.92 18.19
C VAL A 59 -14.39 -3.47 18.04
N GLU A 60 -15.69 -3.23 17.77
CA GLU A 60 -16.24 -1.88 17.67
C GLU A 60 -16.04 -1.09 18.96
N GLN A 61 -16.44 -1.67 20.08
CA GLN A 61 -16.48 -0.96 21.35
C GLN A 61 -15.09 -0.69 21.93
N ARG A 62 -14.18 -1.66 21.81
CA ARG A 62 -12.88 -1.63 22.49
C ARG A 62 -11.71 -1.22 21.61
N ILE A 63 -11.83 -1.37 20.29
CA ILE A 63 -10.75 -0.98 19.38
C ILE A 63 -11.19 0.16 18.48
N THR A 64 -12.26 -0.03 17.70
CA THR A 64 -12.63 0.92 16.66
C THR A 64 -12.94 2.30 17.23
N LYS A 65 -13.75 2.39 18.28
CA LYS A 65 -14.09 3.67 18.94
C LYS A 65 -12.87 4.37 19.55
N VAL A 66 -11.95 3.63 20.13
CA VAL A 66 -10.71 4.19 20.69
C VAL A 66 -9.85 4.77 19.57
N MET A 67 -9.71 4.04 18.45
CA MET A 67 -8.97 4.51 17.28
C MET A 67 -9.65 5.71 16.62
N GLU A 68 -10.96 5.68 16.45
CA GLU A 68 -11.73 6.82 15.90
C GLU A 68 -11.51 8.09 16.72
N ASN A 69 -11.60 8.00 18.03
CA ASN A 69 -11.38 9.14 18.92
C ASN A 69 -9.99 9.74 18.75
N SER A 70 -8.95 8.90 18.72
CA SER A 70 -7.57 9.36 18.57
C SER A 70 -7.31 9.93 17.16
N LEU A 71 -7.82 9.29 16.12
CA LEU A 71 -7.57 9.67 14.74
C LEU A 71 -8.40 10.88 14.28
N SER A 72 -9.59 11.08 14.86
CA SER A 72 -10.44 12.24 14.54
C SER A 72 -9.86 13.58 15.00
N MET A 73 -8.93 13.57 15.96
CA MET A 73 -8.26 14.77 16.46
C MET A 73 -7.13 15.27 15.55
N LEU A 74 -6.76 14.49 14.53
CA LEU A 74 -5.66 14.85 13.65
C LEU A 74 -6.02 16.03 12.75
N GLU A 75 -5.06 16.91 12.53
CA GLU A 75 -5.24 18.06 11.66
C GLU A 75 -5.37 17.66 10.19
N GLY A 76 -6.32 18.27 9.49
CA GLY A 76 -6.53 18.06 8.05
C GLY A 76 -7.37 16.83 7.72
N VAL A 77 -7.97 16.17 8.69
CA VAL A 77 -8.96 15.12 8.46
C VAL A 77 -10.19 15.71 7.76
N ASP A 78 -10.63 15.07 6.69
CA ASP A 78 -11.81 15.39 5.90
C ASP A 78 -12.96 14.45 6.29
N ASP A 79 -12.67 13.15 6.35
CA ASP A 79 -13.64 12.09 6.66
C ASP A 79 -12.96 10.90 7.34
N LEU A 80 -13.71 10.15 8.12
CA LEU A 80 -13.23 8.97 8.82
C LEU A 80 -14.26 7.85 8.64
N ILE A 81 -13.82 6.74 8.05
CA ILE A 81 -14.66 5.58 7.77
C ILE A 81 -14.06 4.38 8.49
N SER A 82 -14.85 3.74 9.33
CA SER A 82 -14.45 2.55 10.07
C SER A 82 -15.31 1.34 9.73
N ARG A 83 -14.72 0.17 9.89
CA ARG A 83 -15.37 -1.12 9.78
C ARG A 83 -14.88 -2.04 10.89
N SER A 84 -15.81 -2.53 11.68
CA SER A 84 -15.58 -3.53 12.69
C SER A 84 -16.07 -4.88 12.18
N LEU A 85 -15.15 -5.81 12.04
CA LEU A 85 -15.42 -7.19 11.63
C LEU A 85 -14.99 -8.13 12.76
N ASP A 86 -15.40 -9.40 12.69
CA ASP A 86 -14.89 -10.40 13.62
C ASP A 86 -13.35 -10.49 13.50
N ASN A 87 -12.66 -10.40 14.62
CA ASN A 87 -11.21 -10.44 14.76
C ASN A 87 -10.43 -9.23 14.21
N ILE A 88 -11.05 -8.19 13.65
CA ILE A 88 -10.32 -7.11 12.99
C ILE A 88 -11.07 -5.79 12.98
N SER A 89 -10.36 -4.70 13.28
CA SER A 89 -10.80 -3.32 13.07
C SER A 89 -10.06 -2.70 11.90
N VAL A 90 -10.80 -1.99 11.04
CA VAL A 90 -10.24 -1.23 9.92
C VAL A 90 -10.74 0.20 10.01
N VAL A 91 -9.85 1.15 10.21
CA VAL A 91 -10.18 2.58 10.29
C VAL A 91 -9.44 3.32 9.19
N SER A 92 -10.18 3.94 8.28
CA SER A 92 -9.63 4.70 7.15
C SER A 92 -9.84 6.19 7.39
N VAL A 93 -8.75 6.92 7.45
CA VAL A 93 -8.73 8.37 7.61
C VAL A 93 -8.49 9.01 6.26
N LYS A 94 -9.45 9.78 5.80
CA LYS A 94 -9.35 10.59 4.59
C LYS A 94 -8.95 12.01 4.96
N PHE A 95 -7.88 12.49 4.39
CA PHE A 95 -7.39 13.85 4.56
C PHE A 95 -7.86 14.78 3.44
N LYS A 96 -7.81 16.08 3.68
CA LYS A 96 -8.08 17.08 2.65
C LYS A 96 -7.04 17.00 1.54
N TRP A 97 -7.45 17.32 0.31
CA TRP A 97 -6.54 17.35 -0.83
C TRP A 97 -5.41 18.39 -0.64
N GLY A 98 -4.21 18.05 -1.06
CA GLY A 98 -3.05 18.92 -0.99
C GLY A 98 -2.23 18.84 0.30
N VAL A 99 -2.60 17.96 1.24
CA VAL A 99 -1.78 17.67 2.42
C VAL A 99 -0.62 16.73 2.07
N ASP A 100 0.49 16.88 2.76
CA ASP A 100 1.61 15.95 2.66
C ASP A 100 1.29 14.65 3.41
N LEU A 101 1.07 13.57 2.66
CA LEU A 101 0.71 12.27 3.23
C LEU A 101 1.85 11.61 4.00
N ASP A 102 3.11 11.95 3.72
CA ASP A 102 4.24 11.40 4.47
C ASP A 102 4.28 11.96 5.89
N VAL A 103 4.00 13.25 6.03
CA VAL A 103 3.86 13.91 7.34
C VAL A 103 2.64 13.35 8.07
N ARG A 104 1.48 13.27 7.40
CA ARG A 104 0.24 12.74 8.01
C ARG A 104 0.36 11.27 8.43
N ALA A 105 1.13 10.46 7.70
CA ALA A 105 1.39 9.08 8.11
C ALA A 105 2.20 9.00 9.42
N GLY A 106 3.08 9.96 9.66
CA GLY A 106 3.74 10.13 10.97
C GLY A 106 2.74 10.44 12.08
N ASP A 107 1.90 11.46 11.89
CA ASP A 107 0.87 11.88 12.84
C ASP A 107 -0.10 10.74 13.19
N VAL A 108 -0.53 9.96 12.16
CA VAL A 108 -1.38 8.77 12.35
C VAL A 108 -0.67 7.71 13.20
N ARG A 109 0.61 7.41 12.93
CA ARG A 109 1.37 6.45 13.75
C ARG A 109 1.48 6.89 15.20
N ASP A 110 1.72 8.17 15.44
CA ASP A 110 1.81 8.73 16.79
C ASP A 110 0.46 8.64 17.51
N ALA A 111 -0.65 8.95 16.84
CA ALA A 111 -1.99 8.81 17.38
C ALA A 111 -2.34 7.35 17.70
N VAL A 112 -1.98 6.41 16.81
CA VAL A 112 -2.16 4.96 17.02
C VAL A 112 -1.33 4.47 18.21
N ASN A 113 -0.08 4.90 18.34
CA ASN A 113 0.77 4.57 19.49
C ASN A 113 0.23 5.12 20.81
N PHE A 114 -0.40 6.28 20.77
CA PHE A 114 -1.08 6.83 21.95
C PHE A 114 -2.32 5.98 22.31
N ALA A 115 -3.16 5.67 21.33
CA ALA A 115 -4.36 4.85 21.50
C ALA A 115 -4.04 3.42 21.98
N LYS A 116 -2.87 2.88 21.63
CA LYS A 116 -2.43 1.52 22.04
C LYS A 116 -2.50 1.29 23.55
N ARG A 117 -2.38 2.34 24.37
CA ARG A 117 -2.46 2.24 25.83
C ARG A 117 -3.87 1.94 26.35
N GLU A 118 -4.87 2.21 25.56
CA GLU A 118 -6.29 2.02 25.89
C GLU A 118 -6.87 0.74 25.26
N LEU A 119 -6.09 0.09 24.37
CA LEU A 119 -6.50 -1.15 23.72
C LEU A 119 -6.36 -2.36 24.63
N PRO A 120 -7.14 -3.43 24.39
CA PRO A 120 -6.96 -4.71 25.05
C PRO A 120 -5.53 -5.24 24.88
N SER A 121 -4.99 -5.87 25.93
CA SER A 121 -3.61 -6.39 25.93
C SER A 121 -3.38 -7.56 24.98
N ASP A 122 -4.45 -8.24 24.57
CA ASP A 122 -4.51 -9.35 23.63
C ASP A 122 -4.79 -8.92 22.18
N ALA A 123 -4.99 -7.60 21.93
CA ALA A 123 -5.02 -7.07 20.59
C ALA A 123 -3.62 -7.03 19.97
N GLU A 124 -3.53 -7.42 18.71
CA GLU A 124 -2.29 -7.38 17.96
C GLU A 124 -1.87 -5.95 17.60
N GLU A 125 -0.64 -5.82 17.12
CA GLU A 125 -0.10 -4.52 16.74
C GLU A 125 -0.82 -3.93 15.53
N SER A 126 -1.23 -2.67 15.64
CA SER A 126 -1.90 -1.97 14.56
C SER A 126 -0.95 -1.66 13.41
N VAL A 127 -1.39 -1.94 12.20
CA VAL A 127 -0.65 -1.67 10.96
C VAL A 127 -1.21 -0.43 10.29
N VAL A 128 -0.34 0.55 10.01
CA VAL A 128 -0.70 1.78 9.30
C VAL A 128 -0.33 1.64 7.83
N LEU A 129 -1.33 1.61 6.96
CA LEU A 129 -1.18 1.44 5.52
C LEU A 129 -1.58 2.72 4.79
N ARG A 130 -0.75 3.14 3.84
CA ARG A 130 -1.07 4.21 2.90
C ARG A 130 -1.50 3.60 1.57
N ILE A 131 -2.68 3.97 1.09
CA ILE A 131 -3.17 3.55 -0.22
C ILE A 131 -2.52 4.45 -1.26
N THR A 132 -1.61 3.90 -2.05
CA THR A 132 -0.96 4.60 -3.16
C THR A 132 -1.30 3.91 -4.47
N SER A 133 -1.14 4.61 -5.59
CA SER A 133 -1.29 4.01 -6.92
C SER A 133 -0.34 2.82 -7.16
N GLY A 134 0.76 2.75 -6.39
CA GLY A 134 1.70 1.62 -6.41
C GLY A 134 1.18 0.34 -5.71
N THR A 135 0.06 0.40 -5.00
CA THR A 135 -0.58 -0.78 -4.39
C THR A 135 -1.42 -1.59 -5.39
N VAL A 136 -1.73 -1.00 -6.54
CA VAL A 136 -2.47 -1.72 -7.59
C VAL A 136 -1.49 -2.64 -8.33
N PRO A 137 -1.76 -3.95 -8.41
CA PRO A 137 -0.90 -4.87 -9.14
C PRO A 137 -0.87 -4.51 -10.63
N VAL A 138 0.34 -4.39 -11.19
CA VAL A 138 0.55 -4.10 -12.62
C VAL A 138 0.36 -5.36 -13.47
N VAL A 139 0.65 -6.52 -12.89
CA VAL A 139 0.51 -7.83 -13.52
C VAL A 139 -0.11 -8.80 -12.53
N GLU A 140 -1.14 -9.48 -12.96
CA GLU A 140 -1.76 -10.60 -12.23
C GLU A 140 -1.55 -11.88 -13.02
N VAL A 141 -1.03 -12.91 -12.37
CA VAL A 141 -0.78 -14.21 -12.98
C VAL A 141 -1.56 -15.28 -12.22
N ALA A 142 -2.44 -15.99 -12.91
CA ALA A 142 -3.14 -17.14 -12.35
C ALA A 142 -2.31 -18.41 -12.55
N LEU A 143 -2.01 -19.11 -11.45
CA LEU A 143 -1.33 -20.39 -11.45
C LEU A 143 -2.34 -21.50 -11.13
N THR A 144 -2.44 -22.48 -11.99
CA THR A 144 -3.33 -23.64 -11.83
C THR A 144 -2.54 -24.92 -11.90
N ALA A 145 -2.97 -25.94 -11.15
CA ALA A 145 -2.44 -27.30 -11.22
C ALA A 145 -3.56 -28.28 -11.58
N GLU A 146 -3.23 -29.38 -12.26
CA GLU A 146 -4.21 -30.41 -12.67
C GLU A 146 -4.90 -31.10 -11.49
N ARG A 147 -4.27 -31.05 -10.30
CA ARG A 147 -4.85 -31.55 -9.04
C ARG A 147 -4.59 -30.52 -7.95
N SER A 148 -5.49 -30.44 -6.96
CA SER A 148 -5.28 -29.65 -5.74
C SER A 148 -4.01 -30.15 -5.05
N TYR A 149 -2.92 -29.42 -5.22
CA TYR A 149 -1.61 -29.75 -4.68
C TYR A 149 -1.39 -28.96 -3.38
N GLN A 150 -1.42 -29.64 -2.26
CA GLN A 150 -1.24 -29.00 -0.94
C GLN A 150 0.07 -28.24 -0.78
N GLY A 151 1.08 -28.56 -1.59
CA GLY A 151 2.36 -27.87 -1.63
C GLY A 151 2.44 -26.70 -2.62
N LEU A 152 1.38 -26.40 -3.38
CA LEU A 152 1.41 -25.40 -4.44
C LEU A 152 1.77 -24.00 -3.90
N TYR A 153 1.17 -23.62 -2.77
CA TYR A 153 1.49 -22.33 -2.12
C TYR A 153 2.97 -22.23 -1.81
N HIS A 154 3.53 -23.23 -1.14
CA HIS A 154 4.95 -23.23 -0.78
C HIS A 154 5.88 -23.29 -2.00
N PHE A 155 5.50 -24.05 -3.03
CA PHE A 155 6.24 -24.10 -4.29
C PHE A 155 6.27 -22.73 -4.98
N VAL A 156 5.11 -22.06 -5.07
CA VAL A 156 5.00 -20.72 -5.67
C VAL A 156 5.79 -19.70 -4.86
N ASP A 157 5.67 -19.72 -3.56
CA ASP A 157 6.39 -18.82 -2.66
C ASP A 157 7.91 -18.95 -2.84
N LYS A 158 8.44 -20.16 -2.84
CA LYS A 158 9.88 -20.43 -2.91
C LYS A 158 10.47 -20.30 -4.31
N ASN A 159 9.76 -20.71 -5.34
CA ASN A 159 10.34 -20.80 -6.69
C ASN A 159 9.87 -19.66 -7.62
N VAL A 160 8.68 -19.10 -7.39
CA VAL A 160 8.16 -18.06 -8.28
C VAL A 160 8.32 -16.68 -7.66
N VAL A 161 7.89 -16.51 -6.40
CA VAL A 161 7.94 -15.20 -5.73
C VAL A 161 9.38 -14.75 -5.49
N GLU A 162 10.25 -15.65 -5.02
CA GLU A 162 11.66 -15.33 -4.81
C GLU A 162 12.38 -14.93 -6.12
N GLU A 163 12.11 -15.62 -7.21
CA GLU A 163 12.71 -15.31 -8.52
C GLU A 163 12.18 -13.99 -9.09
N LEU A 164 10.86 -13.76 -9.03
CA LEU A 164 10.26 -12.52 -9.51
C LEU A 164 10.69 -11.31 -8.68
N SER A 165 10.86 -11.47 -7.38
CA SER A 165 11.31 -10.39 -6.48
C SER A 165 12.75 -9.93 -6.75
N ARG A 166 13.57 -10.77 -7.40
CA ARG A 166 14.94 -10.43 -7.80
C ARG A 166 15.01 -9.64 -9.10
N VAL A 167 13.90 -9.57 -9.85
CA VAL A 167 13.91 -8.86 -11.14
C VAL A 167 13.97 -7.35 -10.91
N PRO A 168 14.93 -6.63 -11.51
CA PRO A 168 15.01 -5.18 -11.37
C PRO A 168 13.73 -4.49 -11.83
N GLY A 169 13.17 -3.65 -10.98
CA GLY A 169 11.92 -2.93 -11.26
C GLY A 169 10.67 -3.57 -10.66
N VAL A 170 10.75 -4.76 -10.09
CA VAL A 170 9.67 -5.38 -9.32
C VAL A 170 9.72 -4.82 -7.90
N GLY A 171 8.63 -4.16 -7.49
CA GLY A 171 8.52 -3.58 -6.14
C GLY A 171 8.06 -4.60 -5.10
N GLN A 172 7.04 -5.36 -5.41
CA GLN A 172 6.47 -6.37 -4.50
C GLN A 172 5.77 -7.46 -5.32
N VAL A 173 5.85 -8.69 -4.82
CA VAL A 173 5.12 -9.84 -5.35
C VAL A 173 4.21 -10.36 -4.23
N LEU A 174 2.92 -10.45 -4.49
CA LEU A 174 1.92 -10.93 -3.54
C LEU A 174 1.28 -12.21 -4.05
N ILE A 175 1.06 -13.17 -3.16
CA ILE A 175 0.31 -14.39 -3.47
C ILE A 175 -1.10 -14.22 -2.90
N PHE A 176 -2.10 -14.42 -3.74
CA PHE A 176 -3.49 -14.46 -3.32
C PHE A 176 -4.03 -15.88 -3.52
N GLY A 177 -4.60 -16.44 -2.46
CA GLY A 177 -5.16 -17.80 -2.47
C GLY A 177 -4.13 -18.88 -2.17
N GLY A 178 -4.59 -20.12 -2.22
CA GLY A 178 -3.82 -21.27 -1.76
C GLY A 178 -3.90 -21.48 -0.24
N VAL A 179 -3.51 -22.66 0.20
CA VAL A 179 -3.47 -23.03 1.62
C VAL A 179 -2.02 -23.07 2.08
N ALA A 180 -1.65 -22.15 2.97
CA ALA A 180 -0.36 -22.20 3.63
C ALA A 180 -0.27 -23.45 4.51
N ARG A 181 0.86 -24.14 4.48
CA ARG A 181 1.09 -25.30 5.34
C ARG A 181 1.39 -24.78 6.76
N GLU A 182 0.55 -25.16 7.69
CA GLU A 182 0.69 -24.86 9.11
C GLU A 182 0.95 -26.16 9.88
N ILE A 183 1.83 -26.11 10.87
CA ILE A 183 2.06 -27.19 11.81
C ILE A 183 1.42 -26.77 13.13
N GLN A 184 0.28 -27.36 13.45
CA GLN A 184 -0.40 -27.11 14.71
C GLN A 184 0.06 -28.15 15.75
N VAL A 185 0.59 -27.67 16.86
CA VAL A 185 0.91 -28.50 18.02
C VAL A 185 -0.22 -28.35 19.03
N LEU A 186 -1.10 -29.32 19.06
CA LEU A 186 -2.20 -29.36 20.02
C LEU A 186 -1.72 -30.03 21.29
N LEU A 187 -1.74 -29.29 22.38
CA LEU A 187 -1.44 -29.80 23.71
C LEU A 187 -2.74 -30.29 24.36
N ASP A 188 -2.73 -31.51 24.88
CA ASP A 188 -3.83 -32.08 25.66
C ASP A 188 -3.71 -31.58 27.10
N ALA A 189 -4.67 -30.71 27.52
CA ALA A 189 -4.66 -30.06 28.82
C ALA A 189 -4.72 -31.11 29.99
N ASP A 190 -5.50 -32.17 29.81
CA ASP A 190 -5.65 -33.19 30.84
C ASP A 190 -4.36 -34.00 31.03
N ARG A 191 -3.60 -34.21 29.97
CA ARG A 191 -2.29 -34.88 30.07
C ARG A 191 -1.20 -33.95 30.60
N LEU A 192 -1.26 -32.65 30.29
CA LEU A 192 -0.34 -31.67 30.85
C LEU A 192 -0.48 -31.60 32.38
N GLU A 193 -1.69 -31.60 32.91
CA GLU A 193 -1.97 -31.58 34.34
C GLU A 193 -1.48 -32.87 35.05
N ALA A 194 -1.46 -34.01 34.33
CA ALA A 194 -0.94 -35.27 34.84
C ALA A 194 0.60 -35.35 34.93
N TYR A 195 1.31 -34.47 34.21
CA TYR A 195 2.79 -34.41 34.20
C TYR A 195 3.37 -33.28 35.10
N GLY A 196 2.55 -32.41 35.67
CA GLY A 196 2.92 -31.34 36.61
C GLY A 196 3.42 -30.06 35.95
#